data_328a4540ebb80571bc12790b8ddd1511
#
_entry.id   328a4540ebb80571bc12790b8ddd1511
#
_cell.length_a   1.000
_cell.length_b   1.000
_cell.length_c   1.000
_cell.angle_alpha   90.00
_cell.angle_beta   90.00
_cell.angle_gamma   90.00
#
_symmetry.space_group_name_H-M   'P 1'
#
loop_
_entity.id
_entity.type
_entity.pdbx_description
1 polymer ?
#
loop_
_entity_poly.entity_id
_entity_poly.type
_entity_poly.pdbx_seq_one_letter_code
_entity_poly.pdbx_strand_id
1 'polypeptide(L)'
;PIVDITNYVMLEIGQPLHAFDLGKIDEKIIVRHSHNKETLELLDGKLIQLTPETLVIADTQKCIGMAGIMGGMNSSIDEQTTSVMLEAAYFRPNSIARKAREYGIQSDASFRFERKIDPVHQQTAIERATELISVSMGGNPGPVFQEVSESHLNISTPITLRRSRLNKMLGHKIPDKRAKNRSEEHTSELQSLVN
;
A
#
# COMPACT_ATOMS: atom_id res chain seq x y z
N PRO A 1 7.50 18.74 2.64
CA PRO A 1 6.74 18.71 1.38
C PRO A 1 6.55 17.31 0.81
N ILE A 2 7.61 16.45 0.70
CA ILE A 2 7.46 15.09 0.15
C ILE A 2 6.51 14.24 1.00
N VAL A 3 6.64 14.26 2.31
CA VAL A 3 5.76 13.56 3.24
C VAL A 3 4.31 14.06 3.12
N ASP A 4 4.12 15.37 2.94
CA ASP A 4 2.78 15.94 2.74
C ASP A 4 2.15 15.43 1.44
N ILE A 5 2.96 15.32 0.36
CA ILE A 5 2.51 14.77 -0.92
C ILE A 5 2.16 13.29 -0.79
N THR A 6 2.99 12.47 -0.13
CA THR A 6 2.66 11.05 0.08
C THR A 6 1.39 10.88 0.91
N ASN A 7 1.18 11.69 1.94
CA ASN A 7 -0.03 11.71 2.74
C ASN A 7 -1.24 12.20 1.93
N TYR A 8 -1.07 13.24 1.11
CA TYR A 8 -2.13 13.75 0.24
C TYR A 8 -2.61 12.66 -0.74
N VAL A 9 -1.68 11.99 -1.44
CA VAL A 9 -2.03 10.91 -2.37
C VAL A 9 -2.69 9.73 -1.65
N MET A 10 -2.22 9.39 -0.45
CA MET A 10 -2.87 8.37 0.37
C MET A 10 -4.32 8.75 0.73
N LEU A 11 -4.62 10.02 0.98
CA LEU A 11 -5.99 10.48 1.25
C LEU A 11 -6.84 10.57 -0.02
N GLU A 12 -6.24 10.97 -1.15
CA GLU A 12 -6.92 11.14 -2.45
C GLU A 12 -7.29 9.79 -3.08
N ILE A 13 -6.36 8.83 -3.08
CA ILE A 13 -6.48 7.55 -3.81
C ILE A 13 -6.71 6.36 -2.86
N GLY A 14 -6.36 6.50 -1.59
CA GLY A 14 -6.41 5.40 -0.62
C GLY A 14 -5.16 4.50 -0.61
N GLN A 15 -4.16 4.79 -1.44
CA GLN A 15 -2.90 4.06 -1.54
C GLN A 15 -1.82 4.70 -0.66
N PRO A 16 -1.36 4.03 0.42
CA PRO A 16 -0.22 4.51 1.17
C PRO A 16 1.06 4.51 0.33
N LEU A 17 1.83 5.56 0.45
CA LEU A 17 3.14 5.72 -0.15
C LEU A 17 4.20 5.91 0.94
N HIS A 18 5.42 5.47 0.66
CA HIS A 18 6.58 5.78 1.50
C HIS A 18 7.70 6.40 0.65
N ALA A 19 8.44 7.31 1.26
CA ALA A 19 9.57 7.98 0.62
C ALA A 19 10.85 7.69 1.40
N PHE A 20 11.81 7.06 0.73
CA PHE A 20 13.13 6.80 1.26
C PHE A 20 14.14 7.79 0.68
N ASP A 21 15.12 8.18 1.47
CA ASP A 21 16.31 8.86 0.97
C ASP A 21 17.17 7.86 0.17
N LEU A 22 17.24 8.04 -1.14
CA LEU A 22 17.97 7.14 -2.02
C LEU A 22 19.46 7.09 -1.70
N GLY A 23 20.03 8.18 -1.17
CA GLY A 23 21.43 8.24 -0.74
C GLY A 23 21.76 7.43 0.51
N LYS A 24 20.72 7.00 1.26
CA LYS A 24 20.85 6.17 2.47
C LYS A 24 20.57 4.69 2.23
N ILE A 25 20.20 4.31 0.99
CA ILE A 25 19.95 2.93 0.58
C ILE A 25 21.21 2.34 -0.05
N ASP A 26 21.56 1.12 0.34
CA ASP A 26 22.70 0.40 -0.19
C ASP A 26 22.28 -0.56 -1.31
N GLU A 27 22.77 -0.31 -2.53
CA GLU A 27 22.58 -1.06 -3.78
C GLU A 27 21.12 -1.28 -4.24
N LYS A 28 20.30 -1.98 -3.46
CA LYS A 28 18.95 -2.42 -3.89
C LYS A 28 17.98 -2.57 -2.73
N ILE A 29 16.69 -2.54 -3.08
CA ILE A 29 15.61 -2.87 -2.14
C ILE A 29 15.32 -4.37 -2.16
N ILE A 30 15.17 -4.93 -0.96
CA ILE A 30 14.83 -6.34 -0.74
C ILE A 30 13.63 -6.41 0.20
N VAL A 31 12.55 -7.03 -0.27
CA VAL A 31 11.40 -7.35 0.59
C VAL A 31 11.60 -8.77 1.11
N ARG A 32 11.75 -8.89 2.43
CA ARG A 32 12.05 -10.17 3.09
C ARG A 32 11.45 -10.24 4.49
N HIS A 33 11.46 -11.41 5.08
CA HIS A 33 11.27 -11.52 6.53
C HIS A 33 12.50 -11.03 7.27
N SER A 34 12.29 -10.47 8.47
CA SER A 34 13.40 -10.02 9.32
C SER A 34 14.27 -11.19 9.77
N HIS A 35 15.54 -10.91 9.99
CA HIS A 35 16.47 -11.86 10.59
C HIS A 35 16.23 -11.99 12.10
N ASN A 36 16.76 -13.08 12.67
CA ASN A 36 16.67 -13.26 14.13
C ASN A 36 17.43 -12.15 14.88
N LYS A 37 16.76 -11.53 15.87
CA LYS A 37 17.28 -10.42 16.66
C LYS A 37 17.62 -9.15 15.88
N GLU A 38 17.11 -9.01 14.67
CA GLU A 38 17.25 -7.77 13.91
C GLU A 38 16.53 -6.63 14.63
N THR A 39 17.12 -5.46 14.67
CA THR A 39 16.54 -4.27 15.30
C THR A 39 16.30 -3.17 14.27
N LEU A 40 15.32 -2.35 14.53
CA LEU A 40 14.98 -1.20 13.70
C LEU A 40 14.58 -0.03 14.61
N GLU A 41 15.21 1.10 14.40
CA GLU A 41 14.73 2.37 14.95
C GLU A 41 13.67 2.94 14.00
N LEU A 42 12.48 3.13 14.52
CA LEU A 42 11.32 3.62 13.77
C LEU A 42 11.35 5.14 13.64
N LEU A 43 10.53 5.69 12.71
CA LEU A 43 10.38 7.13 12.50
C LEU A 43 9.88 7.88 13.75
N ASP A 44 9.24 7.21 14.71
CA ASP A 44 8.82 7.77 16.00
C ASP A 44 9.93 7.72 17.07
N GLY A 45 11.14 7.29 16.70
CA GLY A 45 12.32 7.18 17.58
C GLY A 45 12.35 5.93 18.46
N LYS A 46 11.37 5.02 18.33
CA LYS A 46 11.40 3.77 19.10
C LYS A 46 12.32 2.75 18.46
N LEU A 47 13.24 2.20 19.26
CA LEU A 47 14.03 1.05 18.88
C LEU A 47 13.25 -0.24 19.19
N ILE A 48 12.97 -1.02 18.15
CA ILE A 48 12.25 -2.29 18.28
C ILE A 48 13.14 -3.47 17.88
N GLN A 49 12.94 -4.60 18.53
CA GLN A 49 13.50 -5.88 18.09
C GLN A 49 12.47 -6.61 17.26
N LEU A 50 12.84 -6.93 16.03
CA LEU A 50 11.96 -7.60 15.07
C LEU A 50 11.87 -9.11 15.35
N THR A 51 10.68 -9.66 15.21
CA THR A 51 10.46 -11.12 15.22
C THR A 51 10.65 -11.68 13.81
N PRO A 52 11.17 -12.91 13.63
CA PRO A 52 11.51 -13.47 12.31
C PRO A 52 10.36 -13.52 11.28
N GLU A 53 9.12 -13.42 11.74
CA GLU A 53 7.94 -13.41 10.87
C GLU A 53 7.51 -11.99 10.42
N THR A 54 8.27 -10.96 10.79
CA THR A 54 7.97 -9.59 10.40
C THR A 54 8.45 -9.36 8.97
N LEU A 55 7.55 -8.92 8.09
CA LEU A 55 7.92 -8.50 6.75
C LEU A 55 8.59 -7.12 6.82
N VAL A 56 9.74 -7.00 6.21
CA VAL A 56 10.54 -5.77 6.21
C VAL A 56 10.92 -5.36 4.80
N ILE A 57 11.09 -4.06 4.64
CA ILE A 57 11.83 -3.48 3.53
C ILE A 57 13.28 -3.35 4.02
N ALA A 58 14.21 -3.84 3.25
CA ALA A 58 15.64 -3.84 3.57
C ALA A 58 16.44 -3.43 2.33
N ASP A 59 17.67 -3.00 2.56
CA ASP A 59 18.70 -2.95 1.54
C ASP A 59 19.64 -4.16 1.67
N THR A 60 20.83 -4.11 1.06
CA THR A 60 21.78 -5.23 1.14
C THR A 60 22.44 -5.36 2.51
N GLN A 61 22.40 -4.32 3.35
CA GLN A 61 23.09 -4.28 4.64
C GLN A 61 22.13 -4.34 5.83
N LYS A 62 20.96 -3.69 5.74
CA LYS A 62 20.10 -3.42 6.90
C LYS A 62 18.62 -3.41 6.58
N CYS A 63 17.80 -3.58 7.60
CA CYS A 63 16.38 -3.27 7.56
C CYS A 63 16.18 -1.75 7.55
N ILE A 64 15.34 -1.25 6.64
CA ILE A 64 15.04 0.17 6.47
C ILE A 64 13.56 0.51 6.74
N GLY A 65 12.72 -0.48 6.98
CA GLY A 65 11.33 -0.27 7.35
C GLY A 65 10.56 -1.55 7.62
N MET A 66 9.50 -1.44 8.41
CA MET A 66 8.49 -2.48 8.56
C MET A 66 7.47 -2.33 7.44
N ALA A 67 7.40 -3.32 6.54
CA ALA A 67 6.52 -3.31 5.38
C ALA A 67 5.06 -2.99 5.74
N GLY A 68 4.54 -1.89 5.19
CA GLY A 68 3.16 -1.45 5.39
C GLY A 68 2.79 -0.96 6.80
N ILE A 69 3.76 -0.82 7.70
CA ILE A 69 3.52 -0.37 9.08
C ILE A 69 4.23 0.96 9.35
N MET A 70 5.55 0.98 9.32
CA MET A 70 6.32 2.20 9.59
C MET A 70 7.74 2.12 9.03
N GLY A 71 8.23 3.21 8.45
CA GLY A 71 9.60 3.33 7.98
C GLY A 71 10.62 3.39 9.11
N GLY A 72 11.88 3.15 8.76
CA GLY A 72 13.02 3.29 9.66
C GLY A 72 13.65 4.68 9.60
N MET A 73 14.20 5.12 10.73
CA MET A 73 14.93 6.40 10.83
C MET A 73 16.17 6.43 9.95
N ASN A 74 16.81 5.27 9.77
CA ASN A 74 18.07 5.12 9.03
C ASN A 74 17.96 5.34 7.51
N SER A 75 16.75 5.43 6.97
CA SER A 75 16.48 5.71 5.56
C SER A 75 15.51 6.87 5.34
N SER A 76 15.18 7.58 6.41
CA SER A 76 14.26 8.71 6.38
C SER A 76 14.82 9.87 5.56
N ILE A 77 13.90 10.57 4.87
CA ILE A 77 14.22 11.82 4.19
C ILE A 77 14.43 12.95 5.20
N ASP A 78 15.34 13.87 4.89
CA ASP A 78 15.64 15.07 5.66
C ASP A 78 15.86 16.27 4.75
N GLU A 79 16.32 17.39 5.32
CA GLU A 79 16.58 18.64 4.58
C GLU A 79 17.75 18.54 3.59
N GLN A 80 18.61 17.54 3.72
CA GLN A 80 19.76 17.31 2.85
C GLN A 80 19.46 16.29 1.74
N THR A 81 18.31 15.66 1.77
CA THR A 81 17.89 14.66 0.78
C THR A 81 17.74 15.29 -0.60
N THR A 82 18.49 14.82 -1.57
CA THR A 82 18.45 15.29 -2.96
C THR A 82 17.83 14.29 -3.92
N SER A 83 17.75 13.03 -3.53
CA SER A 83 17.18 11.95 -4.35
C SER A 83 16.28 11.08 -3.50
N VAL A 84 15.09 10.80 -4.00
CA VAL A 84 14.06 10.08 -3.28
C VAL A 84 13.62 8.85 -4.07
N MET A 85 13.48 7.73 -3.37
CA MET A 85 12.78 6.56 -3.87
C MET A 85 11.37 6.52 -3.28
N LEU A 86 10.35 6.48 -4.13
CA LEU A 86 8.95 6.30 -3.71
C LEU A 86 8.58 4.83 -3.77
N GLU A 87 7.94 4.36 -2.70
CA GLU A 87 7.33 3.03 -2.62
C GLU A 87 5.81 3.16 -2.66
N ALA A 88 5.18 2.40 -3.57
CA ALA A 88 3.75 2.09 -3.52
C ALA A 88 3.61 0.56 -3.55
N ALA A 89 3.17 -0.02 -2.46
CA ALA A 89 3.13 -1.47 -2.32
C ALA A 89 1.72 -2.00 -2.04
N TYR A 90 1.54 -3.29 -2.25
CA TYR A 90 0.41 -4.06 -1.74
C TYR A 90 0.94 -5.12 -0.77
N PHE A 91 0.42 -5.14 0.43
CA PHE A 91 0.74 -6.14 1.45
C PHE A 91 -0.50 -6.92 1.86
N ARG A 92 -0.33 -8.20 2.22
CA ARG A 92 -1.43 -9.03 2.71
C ARG A 92 -2.03 -8.44 3.99
N PRO A 93 -3.34 -8.12 4.03
CA PRO A 93 -3.99 -7.46 5.16
C PRO A 93 -3.76 -8.15 6.51
N ASN A 94 -3.91 -9.48 6.54
CA ASN A 94 -3.75 -10.25 7.79
C ASN A 94 -2.32 -10.19 8.34
N SER A 95 -1.30 -10.12 7.49
CA SER A 95 0.09 -10.01 7.92
C SER A 95 0.33 -8.67 8.59
N ILE A 96 -0.16 -7.59 7.99
CA ILE A 96 -0.04 -6.24 8.54
C ILE A 96 -0.80 -6.11 9.85
N ALA A 97 -2.09 -6.50 9.89
CA ALA A 97 -2.93 -6.42 11.08
C ALA A 97 -2.33 -7.17 12.28
N ARG A 98 -1.77 -8.36 12.04
CA ARG A 98 -1.14 -9.16 13.10
C ARG A 98 0.10 -8.47 13.67
N LYS A 99 0.99 -8.00 12.81
CA LYS A 99 2.25 -7.39 13.23
C LYS A 99 2.06 -5.99 13.81
N ALA A 100 1.18 -5.17 13.27
CA ALA A 100 0.84 -3.88 13.85
C ALA A 100 0.35 -4.02 15.30
N ARG A 101 -0.52 -5.00 15.58
CA ARG A 101 -0.98 -5.29 16.94
C ARG A 101 0.11 -5.85 17.85
N GLU A 102 0.95 -6.76 17.34
CA GLU A 102 2.05 -7.38 18.11
C GLU A 102 3.03 -6.32 18.60
N TYR A 103 3.36 -5.33 17.78
CA TYR A 103 4.26 -4.22 18.15
C TYR A 103 3.55 -3.03 18.80
N GLY A 104 2.21 -3.03 18.85
CA GLY A 104 1.44 -1.90 19.38
C GLY A 104 1.58 -0.64 18.53
N ILE A 105 1.84 -0.80 17.22
CA ILE A 105 2.03 0.31 16.28
C ILE A 105 0.80 0.43 15.37
N GLN A 106 0.22 1.62 15.34
CA GLN A 106 -0.88 1.93 14.45
C GLN A 106 -0.54 3.20 13.67
N SER A 107 -0.45 3.08 12.36
CA SER A 107 -0.24 4.19 11.43
C SER A 107 -1.39 4.28 10.44
N ASP A 108 -1.52 5.43 9.78
CA ASP A 108 -2.50 5.62 8.71
C ASP A 108 -2.29 4.64 7.54
N ALA A 109 -1.06 4.25 7.27
CA ALA A 109 -0.71 3.23 6.30
C ALA A 109 -1.19 1.85 6.75
N SER A 110 -0.82 1.41 7.97
CA SER A 110 -1.20 0.09 8.50
C SER A 110 -2.72 -0.06 8.58
N PHE A 111 -3.44 1.01 8.97
CA PHE A 111 -4.91 1.04 9.00
C PHE A 111 -5.54 0.76 7.63
N ARG A 112 -4.94 1.27 6.54
CA ARG A 112 -5.42 1.02 5.18
C ARG A 112 -5.06 -0.37 4.69
N PHE A 113 -3.81 -0.79 4.86
CA PHE A 113 -3.35 -2.12 4.45
C PHE A 113 -4.13 -3.25 5.13
N GLU A 114 -4.41 -3.16 6.44
CA GLU A 114 -5.17 -4.19 7.16
C GLU A 114 -6.63 -4.33 6.68
N ARG A 115 -7.19 -3.28 6.03
CA ARG A 115 -8.56 -3.25 5.48
C ARG A 115 -8.65 -3.56 4.00
N LYS A 116 -7.56 -3.92 3.37
CA LYS A 116 -7.35 -4.10 1.93
C LYS A 116 -7.35 -2.78 1.17
N ILE A 117 -6.25 -2.51 0.52
CA ILE A 117 -6.15 -1.54 -0.56
C ILE A 117 -6.35 -2.27 -1.90
N ASP A 118 -6.61 -1.53 -2.94
CA ASP A 118 -6.71 -2.09 -4.28
C ASP A 118 -5.31 -2.48 -4.81
N PRO A 119 -5.09 -3.73 -5.23
CA PRO A 119 -3.78 -4.18 -5.71
C PRO A 119 -3.39 -3.63 -7.10
N VAL A 120 -4.22 -2.81 -7.73
CA VAL A 120 -3.93 -2.21 -9.06
C VAL A 120 -3.65 -0.71 -9.02
N HIS A 121 -3.81 -0.06 -7.86
CA HIS A 121 -3.65 1.40 -7.74
C HIS A 121 -2.22 1.88 -7.49
N GLN A 122 -1.24 0.98 -7.31
CA GLN A 122 0.15 1.36 -6.99
C GLN A 122 0.76 2.26 -8.06
N GLN A 123 0.60 1.90 -9.33
CA GLN A 123 1.13 2.70 -10.44
C GLN A 123 0.49 4.09 -10.49
N THR A 124 -0.82 4.17 -10.41
CA THR A 124 -1.56 5.46 -10.39
C THR A 124 -1.08 6.36 -9.26
N ALA A 125 -0.85 5.79 -8.07
CA ALA A 125 -0.38 6.57 -6.93
C ALA A 125 1.06 7.06 -7.09
N ILE A 126 1.97 6.25 -7.63
CA ILE A 126 3.35 6.67 -7.96
C ILE A 126 3.33 7.79 -9.00
N GLU A 127 2.56 7.65 -10.07
CA GLU A 127 2.44 8.66 -11.11
C GLU A 127 1.90 9.99 -10.54
N ARG A 128 0.85 9.91 -9.71
CA ARG A 128 0.25 11.08 -9.05
C ARG A 128 1.22 11.77 -8.10
N ALA A 129 1.93 11.02 -7.27
CA ALA A 129 2.94 11.59 -6.37
C ALA A 129 4.10 12.23 -7.14
N THR A 130 4.56 11.58 -8.20
CA THR A 130 5.62 12.09 -9.09
C THR A 130 5.21 13.40 -9.76
N GLU A 131 3.97 13.48 -10.26
CA GLU A 131 3.42 14.73 -10.81
C GLU A 131 3.45 15.85 -9.79
N LEU A 132 2.91 15.61 -8.59
CA LEU A 132 2.84 16.61 -7.53
C LEU A 132 4.23 17.08 -7.06
N ILE A 133 5.18 16.15 -6.93
CA ILE A 133 6.58 16.47 -6.58
C ILE A 133 7.19 17.35 -7.69
N SER A 134 7.06 16.93 -8.95
CA SER A 134 7.64 17.66 -10.09
C SER A 134 7.09 19.08 -10.20
N VAL A 135 5.79 19.26 -9.99
CA VAL A 135 5.13 20.60 -10.05
C VAL A 135 5.53 21.47 -8.86
N SER A 136 5.63 20.90 -7.65
CA SER A 136 5.83 21.66 -6.42
C SER A 136 7.30 21.93 -6.08
N MET A 137 8.18 21.02 -6.45
CA MET A 137 9.59 21.02 -6.02
C MET A 137 10.56 20.93 -7.20
N GLY A 138 10.07 20.60 -8.39
CA GLY A 138 10.91 20.32 -9.55
C GLY A 138 11.56 18.94 -9.47
N GLY A 139 12.65 18.76 -10.22
CA GLY A 139 13.41 17.51 -10.28
C GLY A 139 13.09 16.69 -11.51
N ASN A 140 13.82 15.60 -11.68
CA ASN A 140 13.68 14.70 -12.82
C ASN A 140 13.19 13.33 -12.31
N PRO A 141 12.05 12.85 -12.77
CA PRO A 141 11.56 11.52 -12.37
C PRO A 141 12.48 10.42 -12.93
N GLY A 142 12.81 9.46 -12.08
CA GLY A 142 13.51 8.24 -12.44
C GLY A 142 12.57 7.19 -13.04
N PRO A 143 13.13 6.01 -13.41
CA PRO A 143 12.33 4.92 -13.93
C PRO A 143 11.44 4.31 -12.85
N VAL A 144 10.27 3.80 -13.25
CA VAL A 144 9.38 3.01 -12.41
C VAL A 144 9.71 1.53 -12.55
N PHE A 145 9.93 0.86 -11.44
CA PHE A 145 10.12 -0.59 -11.38
C PHE A 145 8.93 -1.23 -10.70
N GLN A 146 8.52 -2.40 -11.17
CA GLN A 146 7.42 -3.16 -10.59
C GLN A 146 7.87 -4.60 -10.36
N GLU A 147 7.70 -5.05 -9.12
CA GLU A 147 7.90 -6.45 -8.72
C GLU A 147 6.62 -7.03 -8.14
N VAL A 148 6.16 -8.15 -8.69
CA VAL A 148 4.88 -8.76 -8.32
C VAL A 148 5.07 -10.23 -7.99
N SER A 149 4.61 -10.65 -6.81
CA SER A 149 4.48 -12.06 -6.46
C SER A 149 3.06 -12.53 -6.75
N GLU A 150 2.81 -13.03 -7.96
CA GLU A 150 1.47 -13.44 -8.43
C GLU A 150 0.80 -14.47 -7.52
N SER A 151 1.58 -15.42 -6.96
CA SER A 151 1.08 -16.43 -6.03
C SER A 151 0.51 -15.84 -4.72
N HIS A 152 0.80 -14.58 -4.44
CA HIS A 152 0.38 -13.87 -3.24
C HIS A 152 -0.66 -12.78 -3.49
N LEU A 153 -0.99 -12.49 -4.74
CA LEU A 153 -2.08 -11.59 -5.08
C LEU A 153 -3.43 -12.28 -4.85
N ASN A 154 -4.21 -11.76 -3.92
CA ASN A 154 -5.62 -12.12 -3.82
C ASN A 154 -6.40 -11.32 -4.87
N ILE A 155 -6.40 -11.79 -6.11
CA ILE A 155 -7.31 -11.26 -7.14
C ILE A 155 -8.73 -11.62 -6.71
N SER A 156 -9.58 -10.61 -6.59
CA SER A 156 -10.97 -10.82 -6.23
C SER A 156 -11.64 -11.72 -7.26
N THR A 157 -12.18 -12.86 -6.82
CA THR A 157 -12.97 -13.71 -7.69
C THR A 157 -14.30 -13.01 -8.00
N PRO A 158 -14.79 -13.08 -9.24
CA PRO A 158 -16.08 -12.50 -9.61
C PRO A 158 -17.20 -13.01 -8.72
N ILE A 159 -18.03 -12.11 -8.20
CA ILE A 159 -19.17 -12.47 -7.37
C ILE A 159 -20.41 -12.54 -8.26
N THR A 160 -21.04 -13.72 -8.27
CA THR A 160 -22.29 -13.92 -9.01
C THR A 160 -23.48 -13.36 -8.24
N LEU A 161 -24.10 -12.31 -8.77
CA LEU A 161 -25.36 -11.78 -8.24
C LEU A 161 -26.56 -12.50 -8.86
N ARG A 162 -27.21 -13.38 -8.09
CA ARG A 162 -28.42 -14.11 -8.54
C ARG A 162 -29.64 -13.22 -8.50
N ARG A 163 -30.29 -13.00 -9.66
CA ARG A 163 -31.48 -12.15 -9.80
C ARG A 163 -32.62 -12.56 -8.87
N SER A 164 -32.88 -13.84 -8.75
CA SER A 164 -33.93 -14.36 -7.86
C SER A 164 -33.71 -13.96 -6.41
N ARG A 165 -32.44 -14.03 -5.94
CA ARG A 165 -32.07 -13.62 -4.58
C ARG A 165 -32.16 -12.11 -4.40
N LEU A 166 -31.73 -11.32 -5.40
CA LEU A 166 -31.83 -9.86 -5.38
C LEU A 166 -33.29 -9.42 -5.25
N ASN A 167 -34.18 -9.94 -6.11
CA ASN A 167 -35.62 -9.62 -6.07
C ASN A 167 -36.28 -10.05 -4.76
N LYS A 168 -35.90 -11.22 -4.21
CA LYS A 168 -36.40 -11.70 -2.92
C LYS A 168 -35.96 -10.76 -1.76
N MET A 169 -34.73 -10.29 -1.77
CA MET A 169 -34.21 -9.39 -0.72
C MET A 169 -34.84 -8.00 -0.79
N LEU A 170 -35.12 -7.50 -1.99
CA LEU A 170 -35.71 -6.18 -2.21
C LEU A 170 -37.25 -6.18 -2.11
N GLY A 171 -37.87 -7.36 -2.11
CA GLY A 171 -39.33 -7.51 -2.08
C GLY A 171 -40.03 -7.17 -3.40
N HIS A 172 -39.30 -6.77 -4.45
CA HIS A 172 -39.85 -6.45 -5.77
C HIS A 172 -38.83 -6.71 -6.89
N LYS A 173 -39.32 -6.81 -8.13
CA LYS A 173 -38.49 -6.97 -9.33
C LYS A 173 -37.88 -5.63 -9.73
N ILE A 174 -36.58 -5.60 -9.96
CA ILE A 174 -35.89 -4.45 -10.55
C ILE A 174 -35.34 -4.81 -11.94
N PRO A 175 -35.35 -3.87 -12.90
CA PRO A 175 -34.75 -4.07 -14.21
C PRO A 175 -33.21 -4.25 -14.08
N ASP A 176 -32.64 -5.14 -14.90
CA ASP A 176 -31.20 -5.44 -14.88
C ASP A 176 -30.34 -4.19 -15.08
N LYS A 177 -30.73 -3.31 -16.00
CA LYS A 177 -30.04 -2.04 -16.24
C LYS A 177 -29.92 -1.22 -14.96
N ARG A 178 -30.99 -1.18 -14.13
CA ARG A 178 -30.97 -0.43 -12.87
C ARG A 178 -30.10 -1.13 -11.82
N ALA A 179 -30.15 -2.46 -11.76
CA ALA A 179 -29.28 -3.22 -10.84
C ALA A 179 -27.81 -3.03 -11.21
N LYS A 180 -27.48 -3.09 -12.50
CA LYS A 180 -26.13 -2.90 -13.04
C LYS A 180 -25.62 -1.49 -12.76
N ASN A 181 -26.37 -0.45 -13.11
CA ASN A 181 -25.96 0.93 -12.87
C ASN A 181 -25.69 1.21 -11.38
N ARG A 182 -26.57 0.71 -10.49
CA ARG A 182 -26.40 0.89 -9.04
C ARG A 182 -25.18 0.18 -8.46
N SER A 183 -24.82 -0.95 -9.02
CA SER A 183 -23.60 -1.65 -8.59
C SER A 183 -22.32 -0.98 -9.11
N GLU A 184 -22.38 -0.40 -10.31
CA GLU A 184 -21.26 0.34 -10.92
C GLU A 184 -21.05 1.73 -10.30
N GLU A 185 -22.07 2.33 -9.64
CA GLU A 185 -21.92 3.58 -8.88
C GLU A 185 -20.96 3.46 -7.69
N HIS A 186 -20.73 2.26 -7.19
CA HIS A 186 -19.95 2.01 -5.97
C HIS A 186 -18.81 0.99 -6.13
N THR A 187 -18.69 0.36 -7.31
CA THR A 187 -17.63 -0.61 -7.59
C THR A 187 -17.32 -0.60 -9.08
N SER A 188 -16.05 -0.55 -9.42
CA SER A 188 -15.58 -0.47 -10.81
C SER A 188 -15.87 -1.72 -11.67
N GLU A 189 -16.33 -2.86 -11.10
CA GLU A 189 -16.61 -4.06 -11.89
C GLU A 189 -17.70 -4.97 -11.29
N LEU A 190 -18.84 -5.00 -11.92
CA LEU A 190 -19.77 -6.15 -11.86
C LEU A 190 -19.69 -6.97 -13.15
N GLN A 191 -19.10 -8.14 -13.08
CA GLN A 191 -18.82 -8.92 -14.29
C GLN A 191 -19.99 -9.73 -14.83
N SER A 192 -21.06 -10.02 -14.11
CA SER A 192 -22.30 -10.60 -14.69
C SER A 192 -23.51 -10.67 -13.75
N LEU A 193 -24.68 -10.37 -14.27
CA LEU A 193 -25.96 -10.78 -13.71
C LEU A 193 -26.34 -12.16 -14.29
N VAL A 194 -26.51 -13.17 -13.43
CA VAL A 194 -26.94 -14.52 -13.83
C VAL A 194 -28.40 -14.73 -13.42
N ASN A 195 -29.17 -15.39 -14.32
CA ASN A 195 -30.56 -15.76 -14.12
C ASN A 195 -30.81 -16.77 -13.01
#